data_1a0c31acf403123fb050b99d7c14b1ad
#
_entry.id   1a0c31acf403123fb050b99d7c14b1ad
#
_cell.length_a   1.000
_cell.length_b   1.000
_cell.length_c   1.000
_cell.angle_alpha   90.00
_cell.angle_beta   90.00
_cell.angle_gamma   90.00
#
_symmetry.space_group_name_H-M   'P 1'
#
loop_
_entity.id
_entity.type
_entity.pdbx_description
1 polymer ?
#
loop_
_entity_poly.entity_id
_entity_poly.type
_entity_poly.pdbx_seq_one_letter_code
_entity_poly.pdbx_strand_id
1 'polypeptide(L)'
;MPKKRKGFRIEKDSLGEVYVPNSALYGAQTQRAIDNFPISGIKMDFPFTNSFIDSLGIIKDAAAKANKSLGLLSTKKANAISKAAKEVWQSKHNDQFPIDVFQTGSGTSSNMNANEVIANLASKFAKTYIDPNDDVNMSQSSNDVIPTAIKVSAHTDLTKKLLPALDKLIEVTEKKGSSLKSIVKTGRTHLMDAMPLDFHQELSAWVAQLKNSKKTLLFLETRMLEMPLGGTAVGTGINAHPRFARLFAKELNKLSGGKCKSVPSDNFFHELSAQDTAVQVSGELKNLATILLKISNDLRWMNSGPLAGLSEIEL
;
A
#
# COMPACT_ATOMS: atom_id res chain seq x y z
N MET A 1 -4.84 5.07 -44.03
CA MET A 1 -3.98 5.56 -42.94
C MET A 1 -4.86 6.33 -41.94
N PRO A 2 -4.85 6.05 -40.65
CA PRO A 2 -5.62 6.82 -39.68
C PRO A 2 -5.14 8.29 -39.72
N LYS A 3 -6.08 9.24 -39.73
CA LYS A 3 -5.78 10.66 -39.71
C LYS A 3 -5.02 11.01 -38.44
N LYS A 4 -3.82 11.60 -38.53
CA LYS A 4 -3.06 12.08 -37.34
C LYS A 4 -3.95 13.02 -36.50
N ARG A 5 -4.28 12.61 -35.28
CA ARG A 5 -5.00 13.45 -34.31
C ARG A 5 -3.98 14.37 -33.65
N LYS A 6 -4.17 15.70 -33.74
CA LYS A 6 -3.25 16.68 -33.15
C LYS A 6 -3.15 16.47 -31.63
N GLY A 7 -1.95 16.39 -31.08
CA GLY A 7 -1.72 16.17 -29.64
C GLY A 7 -1.69 14.70 -29.20
N PHE A 8 -1.84 13.77 -30.13
CA PHE A 8 -1.82 12.33 -29.85
C PHE A 8 -0.77 11.62 -30.70
N ARG A 9 -0.18 10.56 -30.14
CA ARG A 9 0.61 9.56 -30.85
C ARG A 9 -0.20 8.27 -31.00
N ILE A 10 0.13 7.48 -32.00
CA ILE A 10 -0.46 6.14 -32.19
C ILE A 10 0.47 5.15 -31.52
N GLU A 11 -0.07 4.35 -30.62
CA GLU A 11 0.58 3.17 -30.07
C GLU A 11 -0.20 1.92 -30.47
N LYS A 12 0.45 0.76 -30.41
CA LYS A 12 -0.13 -0.51 -30.86
C LYS A 12 0.12 -1.58 -29.80
N ASP A 13 -0.91 -2.35 -29.52
CA ASP A 13 -0.84 -3.58 -28.73
C ASP A 13 -1.45 -4.76 -29.52
N SER A 14 -1.67 -5.88 -28.86
CA SER A 14 -2.29 -7.08 -29.47
C SER A 14 -3.72 -6.85 -29.98
N LEU A 15 -4.42 -5.82 -29.49
CA LEU A 15 -5.78 -5.47 -29.86
C LEU A 15 -5.84 -4.43 -30.99
N GLY A 16 -4.69 -3.91 -31.45
CA GLY A 16 -4.59 -2.94 -32.53
C GLY A 16 -4.09 -1.56 -32.11
N GLU A 17 -4.38 -0.56 -32.92
CA GLU A 17 -3.92 0.82 -32.71
C GLU A 17 -4.82 1.57 -31.72
N VAL A 18 -4.20 2.45 -30.92
CA VAL A 18 -4.90 3.34 -29.99
C VAL A 18 -4.19 4.70 -29.95
N TYR A 19 -4.97 5.76 -29.76
CA TYR A 19 -4.45 7.12 -29.63
C TYR A 19 -4.12 7.42 -28.18
N VAL A 20 -2.85 7.71 -27.90
CA VAL A 20 -2.33 8.07 -26.56
C VAL A 20 -1.88 9.53 -26.59
N PRO A 21 -2.19 10.37 -25.57
CA PRO A 21 -1.69 11.74 -25.53
C PRO A 21 -0.17 11.80 -25.64
N ASN A 22 0.38 12.75 -26.41
CA ASN A 22 1.83 12.89 -26.59
C ASN A 22 2.59 13.14 -25.29
N SER A 23 1.95 13.79 -24.32
CA SER A 23 2.52 14.07 -22.99
C SER A 23 2.51 12.89 -22.05
N ALA A 24 1.70 11.85 -22.32
CA ALA A 24 1.58 10.69 -21.45
C ALA A 24 2.84 9.82 -21.50
N LEU A 25 3.28 9.37 -20.34
CA LEU A 25 4.32 8.34 -20.22
C LEU A 25 3.76 6.91 -20.31
N TYR A 26 2.46 6.75 -20.08
CA TYR A 26 1.79 5.47 -20.27
C TYR A 26 1.55 5.18 -21.75
N GLY A 27 1.15 3.94 -22.06
CA GLY A 27 0.99 3.43 -23.42
C GLY A 27 -0.43 2.97 -23.75
N ALA A 28 -0.50 2.02 -24.69
CA ALA A 28 -1.74 1.53 -25.28
C ALA A 28 -2.66 0.85 -24.26
N GLN A 29 -2.14 -0.01 -23.41
CA GLN A 29 -2.97 -0.78 -22.46
C GLN A 29 -3.56 0.13 -21.37
N THR A 30 -2.81 1.10 -20.89
CA THR A 30 -3.33 2.11 -19.96
C THR A 30 -4.43 2.95 -20.60
N GLN A 31 -4.25 3.41 -21.84
CA GLN A 31 -5.28 4.18 -22.53
C GLN A 31 -6.56 3.37 -22.71
N ARG A 32 -6.47 2.09 -23.07
CA ARG A 32 -7.65 1.21 -23.15
C ARG A 32 -8.34 1.04 -21.79
N ALA A 33 -7.57 0.95 -20.71
CA ALA A 33 -8.15 0.86 -19.37
C ALA A 33 -8.90 2.14 -19.00
N ILE A 34 -8.39 3.33 -19.34
CA ILE A 34 -9.09 4.60 -19.16
C ILE A 34 -10.40 4.63 -19.95
N ASP A 35 -10.36 4.17 -21.20
CA ASP A 35 -11.52 4.18 -22.09
C ASP A 35 -12.60 3.15 -21.66
N ASN A 36 -12.17 2.00 -21.08
CA ASN A 36 -13.06 0.91 -20.68
C ASN A 36 -13.67 1.10 -19.28
N PHE A 37 -12.99 1.81 -18.39
CA PHE A 37 -13.39 1.93 -16.98
C PHE A 37 -13.57 3.38 -16.50
N PRO A 38 -14.38 4.22 -17.17
CA PRO A 38 -14.72 5.56 -16.70
C PRO A 38 -15.84 5.50 -15.64
N ILE A 39 -15.57 4.94 -14.45
CA ILE A 39 -16.60 4.52 -13.49
C ILE A 39 -16.78 5.55 -12.37
N SER A 40 -15.75 5.79 -11.53
CA SER A 40 -15.89 6.61 -10.33
C SER A 40 -15.13 7.94 -10.39
N GLY A 41 -14.11 8.03 -11.23
CA GLY A 41 -13.16 9.13 -11.26
C GLY A 41 -12.14 9.10 -10.11
N ILE A 42 -12.22 8.10 -9.21
CA ILE A 42 -11.26 7.91 -8.12
C ILE A 42 -10.03 7.20 -8.68
N LYS A 43 -8.87 7.79 -8.50
CA LYS A 43 -7.60 7.23 -8.93
C LYS A 43 -6.87 6.53 -7.79
N MET A 44 -5.79 5.80 -8.11
CA MET A 44 -4.95 5.11 -7.12
C MET A 44 -4.04 6.05 -6.31
N ASP A 45 -4.09 7.34 -6.53
CA ASP A 45 -3.50 8.38 -5.70
C ASP A 45 -4.43 8.71 -4.53
N PHE A 46 -4.50 7.81 -3.54
CA PHE A 46 -5.37 8.00 -2.39
C PHE A 46 -4.98 9.25 -1.59
N PRO A 47 -5.96 9.99 -1.03
CA PRO A 47 -5.67 11.09 -0.11
C PRO A 47 -4.71 10.61 0.99
N PHE A 48 -3.65 11.37 1.22
CA PHE A 48 -2.62 11.11 2.24
C PHE A 48 -1.60 10.01 1.92
N THR A 49 -1.72 9.24 0.83
CA THR A 49 -0.71 8.23 0.50
C THR A 49 -0.69 7.84 -0.98
N ASN A 50 0.50 7.79 -1.57
CA ASN A 50 0.75 7.20 -2.88
C ASN A 50 1.33 5.79 -2.74
N SER A 51 1.23 5.19 -1.55
CA SER A 51 1.97 3.97 -1.20
C SER A 51 1.70 2.80 -2.14
N PHE A 52 0.52 2.72 -2.78
CA PHE A 52 0.24 1.67 -3.75
C PHE A 52 1.03 1.86 -5.06
N ILE A 53 1.04 3.07 -5.63
CA ILE A 53 1.83 3.40 -6.84
C ILE A 53 3.32 3.27 -6.53
N ASP A 54 3.77 3.81 -5.40
CA ASP A 54 5.16 3.69 -4.94
C ASP A 54 5.56 2.22 -4.79
N SER A 55 4.65 1.37 -4.31
CA SER A 55 4.89 -0.08 -4.17
C SER A 55 5.03 -0.78 -5.53
N LEU A 56 4.27 -0.40 -6.54
CA LEU A 56 4.49 -0.89 -7.90
C LEU A 56 5.89 -0.51 -8.38
N GLY A 57 6.31 0.73 -8.17
CA GLY A 57 7.65 1.19 -8.53
C GLY A 57 8.76 0.39 -7.83
N ILE A 58 8.71 0.24 -6.51
CA ILE A 58 9.75 -0.48 -5.76
C ILE A 58 9.80 -1.97 -6.12
N ILE A 59 8.65 -2.59 -6.42
CA ILE A 59 8.56 -3.97 -6.91
C ILE A 59 9.30 -4.10 -8.25
N LYS A 60 9.06 -3.20 -9.20
CA LYS A 60 9.73 -3.25 -10.51
C LYS A 60 11.24 -2.99 -10.41
N ASP A 61 11.67 -2.12 -9.50
CA ASP A 61 13.09 -1.92 -9.20
C ASP A 61 13.74 -3.20 -8.64
N ALA A 62 13.12 -3.82 -7.65
CA ALA A 62 13.61 -5.07 -7.05
C ALA A 62 13.64 -6.23 -8.05
N ALA A 63 12.58 -6.36 -8.88
CA ALA A 63 12.48 -7.40 -9.91
C ALA A 63 13.55 -7.22 -11.00
N ALA A 64 13.80 -6.01 -11.47
CA ALA A 64 14.86 -5.73 -12.44
C ALA A 64 16.25 -6.10 -11.91
N LYS A 65 16.53 -5.79 -10.65
CA LYS A 65 17.79 -6.17 -9.97
C LYS A 65 17.91 -7.68 -9.80
N ALA A 66 16.83 -8.36 -9.45
CA ALA A 66 16.79 -9.82 -9.35
C ALA A 66 17.05 -10.48 -10.71
N ASN A 67 16.36 -10.05 -11.77
CA ASN A 67 16.56 -10.58 -13.13
C ASN A 67 17.96 -10.28 -13.68
N LYS A 68 18.53 -9.11 -13.37
CA LYS A 68 19.94 -8.82 -13.66
C LYS A 68 20.89 -9.81 -12.96
N SER A 69 20.67 -10.09 -11.69
CA SER A 69 21.49 -11.02 -10.90
C SER A 69 21.40 -12.46 -11.40
N LEU A 70 20.31 -12.80 -12.09
CA LEU A 70 20.07 -14.08 -12.75
C LEU A 70 20.66 -14.17 -14.17
N GLY A 71 21.14 -13.04 -14.72
CA GLY A 71 21.62 -12.98 -16.09
C GLY A 71 20.51 -12.93 -17.16
N LEU A 72 19.24 -12.79 -16.73
CA LEU A 72 18.08 -12.76 -17.64
C LEU A 72 17.86 -11.38 -18.28
N LEU A 73 18.24 -10.32 -17.56
CA LEU A 73 18.12 -8.94 -18.02
C LEU A 73 19.50 -8.30 -18.13
N SER A 74 19.81 -7.69 -19.27
CA SER A 74 21.10 -7.04 -19.49
C SER A 74 21.34 -5.91 -18.48
N THR A 75 22.60 -5.69 -18.08
CA THR A 75 22.96 -4.63 -17.14
C THR A 75 22.47 -3.25 -17.58
N LYS A 76 22.51 -2.94 -18.88
CA LYS A 76 22.05 -1.68 -19.44
C LYS A 76 20.54 -1.48 -19.22
N LYS A 77 19.72 -2.47 -19.61
CA LYS A 77 18.27 -2.43 -19.42
C LYS A 77 17.89 -2.41 -17.94
N ALA A 78 18.47 -3.29 -17.13
CA ALA A 78 18.18 -3.37 -15.70
C ALA A 78 18.46 -2.06 -14.96
N ASN A 79 19.59 -1.41 -15.24
CA ASN A 79 19.93 -0.13 -14.61
C ASN A 79 18.98 0.99 -15.06
N ALA A 80 18.55 1.00 -16.31
CA ALA A 80 17.58 1.98 -16.81
C ALA A 80 16.18 1.77 -16.19
N ILE A 81 15.72 0.52 -16.11
CA ILE A 81 14.45 0.16 -15.43
C ILE A 81 14.53 0.54 -13.94
N SER A 82 15.61 0.18 -13.25
CA SER A 82 15.81 0.53 -11.85
C SER A 82 15.78 2.05 -11.63
N LYS A 83 16.40 2.85 -12.51
CA LYS A 83 16.36 4.30 -12.44
C LYS A 83 14.96 4.85 -12.65
N ALA A 84 14.24 4.36 -13.66
CA ALA A 84 12.87 4.78 -13.97
C ALA A 84 11.88 4.38 -12.85
N ALA A 85 11.96 3.14 -12.38
CA ALA A 85 11.17 2.64 -11.27
C ALA A 85 11.40 3.45 -9.99
N LYS A 86 12.65 3.89 -9.75
CA LYS A 86 12.98 4.77 -8.63
C LYS A 86 12.26 6.12 -8.71
N GLU A 87 12.11 6.70 -9.87
CA GLU A 87 11.34 7.94 -10.02
C GLU A 87 9.86 7.74 -9.72
N VAL A 88 9.30 6.56 -10.08
CA VAL A 88 7.91 6.20 -9.75
C VAL A 88 7.74 6.06 -8.24
N TRP A 89 8.55 5.23 -7.55
CA TRP A 89 8.39 5.05 -6.10
C TRP A 89 8.86 6.23 -5.24
N GLN A 90 9.39 7.28 -5.88
CA GLN A 90 9.61 8.60 -5.29
C GLN A 90 8.47 9.58 -5.61
N SER A 91 7.34 9.10 -6.11
CA SER A 91 6.13 9.86 -6.42
C SER A 91 6.33 11.02 -7.43
N LYS A 92 7.32 10.91 -8.35
CA LYS A 92 7.63 11.99 -9.31
C LYS A 92 6.69 12.01 -10.52
N HIS A 93 5.91 10.96 -10.74
CA HIS A 93 5.09 10.77 -11.93
C HIS A 93 3.66 10.31 -11.59
N ASN A 94 3.09 10.73 -10.46
CA ASN A 94 1.76 10.30 -10.01
C ASN A 94 0.66 10.68 -11.00
N ASP A 95 0.81 11.78 -11.71
CA ASP A 95 -0.08 12.22 -12.79
C ASP A 95 -0.16 11.24 -13.97
N GLN A 96 0.80 10.31 -14.08
CA GLN A 96 0.86 9.28 -15.11
C GLN A 96 0.13 7.97 -14.73
N PHE A 97 -0.60 7.97 -13.61
CA PHE A 97 -1.41 6.84 -13.13
C PHE A 97 -2.90 7.21 -13.11
N PRO A 98 -3.52 7.40 -14.28
CA PRO A 98 -4.88 7.95 -14.40
C PRO A 98 -6.00 6.92 -14.26
N ILE A 99 -5.69 5.63 -14.03
CA ILE A 99 -6.67 4.53 -14.03
C ILE A 99 -7.56 4.63 -12.80
N ASP A 100 -8.87 4.40 -13.02
CA ASP A 100 -9.89 4.32 -11.97
C ASP A 100 -9.62 3.14 -11.03
N VAL A 101 -9.95 3.29 -9.75
CA VAL A 101 -9.85 2.20 -8.76
C VAL A 101 -10.74 1.01 -9.12
N PHE A 102 -11.88 1.26 -9.76
CA PHE A 102 -12.74 0.23 -10.35
C PHE A 102 -12.25 -0.11 -11.76
N GLN A 103 -11.50 -1.18 -11.86
CA GLN A 103 -10.84 -1.68 -13.06
C GLN A 103 -10.98 -3.20 -13.17
N THR A 104 -10.15 -3.87 -13.99
CA THR A 104 -10.09 -5.34 -14.00
C THR A 104 -9.89 -5.89 -12.59
N GLY A 105 -10.63 -6.91 -12.19
CA GLY A 105 -10.60 -7.47 -10.83
C GLY A 105 -9.22 -7.98 -10.38
N SER A 106 -8.35 -8.36 -11.34
CA SER A 106 -6.96 -8.76 -11.09
C SER A 106 -5.99 -7.58 -10.90
N GLY A 107 -6.43 -6.34 -11.07
CA GLY A 107 -5.58 -5.15 -11.03
C GLY A 107 -4.58 -5.05 -12.20
N THR A 108 -4.77 -5.82 -13.26
CA THR A 108 -3.87 -5.85 -14.43
C THR A 108 -3.67 -4.46 -15.04
N SER A 109 -4.72 -3.63 -15.07
CA SER A 109 -4.63 -2.28 -15.61
C SER A 109 -3.58 -1.43 -14.87
N SER A 110 -3.55 -1.47 -13.54
CA SER A 110 -2.54 -0.76 -12.74
C SER A 110 -1.13 -1.33 -12.91
N ASN A 111 -0.98 -2.66 -12.97
CA ASN A 111 0.31 -3.27 -13.24
C ASN A 111 0.86 -2.86 -14.60
N MET A 112 0.03 -2.89 -15.64
CA MET A 112 0.44 -2.49 -17.00
C MET A 112 0.71 -1.00 -17.09
N ASN A 113 -0.04 -0.15 -16.38
CA ASN A 113 0.26 1.27 -16.28
C ASN A 113 1.68 1.51 -15.73
N ALA A 114 2.03 0.85 -14.64
CA ALA A 114 3.38 0.94 -14.08
C ALA A 114 4.44 0.43 -15.08
N ASN A 115 4.18 -0.69 -15.75
CA ASN A 115 5.09 -1.24 -16.74
C ASN A 115 5.33 -0.26 -17.91
N GLU A 116 4.27 0.33 -18.46
CA GLU A 116 4.36 1.26 -19.60
C GLU A 116 5.07 2.56 -19.23
N VAL A 117 4.74 3.15 -18.07
CA VAL A 117 5.40 4.37 -17.56
C VAL A 117 6.90 4.12 -17.36
N ILE A 118 7.25 3.01 -16.68
CA ILE A 118 8.64 2.65 -16.41
C ILE A 118 9.38 2.32 -17.71
N ALA A 119 8.77 1.58 -18.64
CA ALA A 119 9.37 1.24 -19.92
C ALA A 119 9.70 2.49 -20.75
N ASN A 120 8.77 3.44 -20.84
CA ASN A 120 8.97 4.69 -21.56
C ASN A 120 10.07 5.57 -20.96
N LEU A 121 10.11 5.70 -19.63
CA LEU A 121 11.20 6.40 -18.94
C LEU A 121 12.54 5.69 -19.13
N ALA A 122 12.57 4.38 -18.92
CA ALA A 122 13.77 3.57 -19.03
C ALA A 122 14.33 3.57 -20.46
N SER A 123 13.47 3.54 -21.49
CA SER A 123 13.87 3.65 -22.90
C SER A 123 14.60 4.96 -23.19
N LYS A 124 14.12 6.08 -22.62
CA LYS A 124 14.80 7.39 -22.72
C LYS A 124 16.18 7.35 -22.04
N PHE A 125 16.28 6.75 -20.84
CA PHE A 125 17.56 6.65 -20.11
C PHE A 125 18.57 5.72 -20.78
N ALA A 126 18.11 4.59 -21.31
CA ALA A 126 18.97 3.61 -21.99
C ALA A 126 19.30 3.99 -23.44
N LYS A 127 18.56 4.93 -24.05
CA LYS A 127 18.61 5.22 -25.50
C LYS A 127 18.44 3.93 -26.33
N THR A 128 17.54 3.06 -25.89
CA THR A 128 17.16 1.82 -26.59
C THR A 128 15.76 1.43 -26.14
N TYR A 129 15.05 0.69 -26.96
CA TYR A 129 13.71 0.23 -26.64
C TYR A 129 13.73 -0.75 -25.44
N ILE A 130 12.86 -0.50 -24.50
CA ILE A 130 12.59 -1.37 -23.34
C ILE A 130 11.11 -1.71 -23.39
N ASP A 131 10.84 -3.01 -23.45
CA ASP A 131 9.47 -3.52 -23.55
C ASP A 131 8.79 -3.56 -22.17
N PRO A 132 7.53 -3.10 -22.04
CA PRO A 132 6.81 -3.14 -20.78
C PRO A 132 6.50 -4.56 -20.28
N ASN A 133 6.31 -5.54 -21.17
CA ASN A 133 6.05 -6.94 -20.79
C ASN A 133 7.33 -7.74 -20.66
N ASP A 134 8.16 -7.77 -21.72
CA ASP A 134 9.31 -8.67 -21.80
C ASP A 134 10.48 -8.22 -20.93
N ASP A 135 10.64 -6.90 -20.71
CA ASP A 135 11.75 -6.36 -19.92
C ASP A 135 11.28 -5.91 -18.50
N VAL A 136 10.25 -5.05 -18.39
CA VAL A 136 9.83 -4.48 -17.10
C VAL A 136 9.05 -5.51 -16.27
N ASN A 137 8.19 -6.30 -16.91
CA ASN A 137 7.40 -7.33 -16.25
C ASN A 137 8.04 -8.72 -16.29
N MET A 138 9.30 -8.84 -16.71
CA MET A 138 10.04 -10.11 -16.79
C MET A 138 9.94 -10.91 -15.48
N SER A 139 9.65 -12.22 -15.58
CA SER A 139 9.46 -13.16 -14.45
C SER A 139 8.29 -12.84 -13.54
N GLN A 140 7.33 -12.04 -13.98
CA GLN A 140 6.18 -11.57 -13.18
C GLN A 140 4.86 -11.80 -13.93
N SER A 141 3.77 -11.72 -13.18
CA SER A 141 2.40 -11.60 -13.68
C SER A 141 1.67 -10.51 -12.90
N SER A 142 0.61 -9.93 -13.45
CA SER A 142 -0.27 -9.06 -12.65
C SER A 142 -0.81 -9.80 -11.43
N ASN A 143 -1.01 -11.12 -11.55
CA ASN A 143 -1.59 -11.96 -10.51
C ASN A 143 -0.70 -12.09 -9.27
N ASP A 144 0.63 -11.97 -9.40
CA ASP A 144 1.54 -11.96 -8.25
C ASP A 144 2.03 -10.55 -7.88
N VAL A 145 2.09 -9.62 -8.86
CA VAL A 145 2.49 -8.21 -8.62
C VAL A 145 1.46 -7.48 -7.76
N ILE A 146 0.17 -7.58 -8.09
CA ILE A 146 -0.87 -6.82 -7.39
C ILE A 146 -1.01 -7.22 -5.92
N PRO A 147 -1.13 -8.50 -5.53
CA PRO A 147 -1.17 -8.87 -4.11
C PRO A 147 0.15 -8.51 -3.39
N THR A 148 1.30 -8.57 -4.07
CA THR A 148 2.56 -8.06 -3.52
C THR A 148 2.49 -6.54 -3.26
N ALA A 149 1.93 -5.76 -4.19
CA ALA A 149 1.79 -4.31 -4.04
C ALA A 149 0.83 -3.96 -2.89
N ILE A 150 -0.26 -4.67 -2.72
CA ILE A 150 -1.18 -4.53 -1.57
C ILE A 150 -0.42 -4.73 -0.25
N LYS A 151 0.34 -5.82 -0.12
CA LYS A 151 1.12 -6.12 1.09
C LYS A 151 2.21 -5.08 1.35
N VAL A 152 3.00 -4.70 0.34
CA VAL A 152 4.10 -3.73 0.48
C VAL A 152 3.57 -2.34 0.83
N SER A 153 2.46 -1.89 0.21
CA SER A 153 1.86 -0.59 0.51
C SER A 153 1.27 -0.55 1.92
N ALA A 154 0.48 -1.56 2.30
CA ALA A 154 -0.11 -1.67 3.63
C ALA A 154 0.96 -1.74 4.72
N HIS A 155 2.00 -2.57 4.54
CA HIS A 155 3.14 -2.63 5.46
C HIS A 155 3.85 -1.28 5.60
N THR A 156 4.05 -0.57 4.50
CA THR A 156 4.72 0.72 4.50
C THR A 156 3.94 1.76 5.29
N ASP A 157 2.63 1.88 5.07
CA ASP A 157 1.79 2.85 5.80
C ASP A 157 1.60 2.44 7.26
N LEU A 158 1.44 1.14 7.54
CA LEU A 158 1.37 0.63 8.91
C LEU A 158 2.62 1.01 9.70
N THR A 159 3.80 0.70 9.18
CA THR A 159 5.07 0.85 9.92
C THR A 159 5.59 2.27 9.98
N LYS A 160 5.37 3.07 8.93
CA LYS A 160 5.90 4.45 8.85
C LYS A 160 4.94 5.51 9.39
N LYS A 161 3.63 5.23 9.40
CA LYS A 161 2.61 6.22 9.77
C LYS A 161 1.78 5.79 10.97
N LEU A 162 1.06 4.66 10.85
CA LEU A 162 0.08 4.26 11.86
C LEU A 162 0.71 3.86 13.19
N LEU A 163 1.68 2.95 13.20
CA LEU A 163 2.31 2.49 14.44
C LEU A 163 3.00 3.63 15.21
N PRO A 164 3.78 4.54 14.57
CA PRO A 164 4.33 5.70 15.27
C PRO A 164 3.27 6.65 15.84
N ALA A 165 2.17 6.88 15.11
CA ALA A 165 1.06 7.72 15.59
C ALA A 165 0.34 7.07 16.78
N LEU A 166 0.13 5.75 16.74
CA LEU A 166 -0.47 4.97 17.81
C LEU A 166 0.42 4.95 19.05
N ASP A 167 1.75 4.81 18.87
CA ASP A 167 2.71 4.90 19.98
C ASP A 167 2.66 6.27 20.65
N LYS A 168 2.57 7.33 19.86
CA LYS A 168 2.45 8.69 20.39
C LYS A 168 1.16 8.88 21.17
N LEU A 169 0.04 8.37 20.66
CA LEU A 169 -1.25 8.45 21.37
C LEU A 169 -1.20 7.69 22.70
N ILE A 170 -0.63 6.49 22.73
CA ILE A 170 -0.45 5.69 23.95
C ILE A 170 0.39 6.48 24.96
N GLU A 171 1.56 6.97 24.56
CA GLU A 171 2.48 7.74 25.41
C GLU A 171 1.79 8.96 26.04
N VAL A 172 1.09 9.76 25.23
CA VAL A 172 0.40 10.97 25.70
C VAL A 172 -0.71 10.62 26.67
N THR A 173 -1.49 9.56 26.38
CA THR A 173 -2.58 9.11 27.25
C THR A 173 -2.05 8.57 28.59
N GLU A 174 -0.95 7.80 28.59
CA GLU A 174 -0.30 7.33 29.83
C GLU A 174 0.23 8.48 30.68
N LYS A 175 0.91 9.44 30.03
CA LYS A 175 1.43 10.62 30.72
C LYS A 175 0.31 11.46 31.34
N LYS A 176 -0.77 11.70 30.58
CA LYS A 176 -1.94 12.43 31.09
C LYS A 176 -2.60 11.66 32.25
N GLY A 177 -2.82 10.35 32.08
CA GLY A 177 -3.36 9.52 33.14
C GLY A 177 -2.52 9.58 34.42
N SER A 178 -1.20 9.52 34.29
CA SER A 178 -0.28 9.61 35.44
C SER A 178 -0.36 10.95 36.17
N SER A 179 -0.61 12.05 35.46
CA SER A 179 -0.80 13.38 36.07
C SER A 179 -2.15 13.56 36.77
N LEU A 180 -3.09 12.66 36.53
CA LEU A 180 -4.44 12.71 37.05
C LEU A 180 -4.69 11.64 38.15
N LYS A 181 -3.64 11.03 38.67
CA LYS A 181 -3.75 10.11 39.82
C LYS A 181 -4.37 10.82 41.00
N SER A 182 -5.24 10.12 41.70
CA SER A 182 -5.95 10.62 42.87
C SER A 182 -6.99 11.73 42.63
N ILE A 183 -7.21 12.12 41.37
CA ILE A 183 -8.35 12.96 41.03
C ILE A 183 -9.58 12.07 40.88
N VAL A 184 -10.34 11.96 41.92
CA VAL A 184 -11.51 11.07 42.02
C VAL A 184 -12.68 11.64 41.25
N LYS A 185 -13.38 10.78 40.55
CA LYS A 185 -14.61 11.07 39.81
C LYS A 185 -15.69 10.02 40.11
N THR A 186 -16.91 10.33 39.73
CA THR A 186 -18.02 9.37 39.77
C THR A 186 -17.84 8.34 38.65
N GLY A 187 -17.79 7.05 39.00
CA GLY A 187 -18.02 5.97 38.04
C GLY A 187 -19.50 5.90 37.66
N ARG A 188 -19.80 5.46 36.44
CA ARG A 188 -21.17 5.31 35.94
C ARG A 188 -21.40 3.94 35.34
N THR A 189 -22.56 3.34 35.67
CA THR A 189 -23.09 2.16 35.03
C THR A 189 -24.52 2.44 34.60
N HIS A 190 -24.92 2.06 33.41
CA HIS A 190 -26.24 2.38 32.88
C HIS A 190 -26.60 3.89 32.91
N LEU A 191 -25.61 4.77 32.78
CA LEU A 191 -25.71 6.23 32.94
C LEU A 191 -26.13 6.69 34.35
N MET A 192 -26.14 5.79 35.33
CA MET A 192 -26.41 6.09 36.76
C MET A 192 -25.11 6.15 37.55
N ASP A 193 -25.12 6.92 38.64
CA ASP A 193 -24.00 7.00 39.55
C ASP A 193 -23.65 5.62 40.12
N ALA A 194 -22.36 5.31 40.16
CA ALA A 194 -21.82 4.07 40.67
C ALA A 194 -20.63 4.35 41.60
N MET A 195 -19.75 3.38 41.79
CA MET A 195 -18.59 3.52 42.67
C MET A 195 -17.59 4.55 42.16
N PRO A 196 -16.90 5.27 43.06
CA PRO A 196 -15.86 6.21 42.66
C PRO A 196 -14.66 5.49 42.00
N LEU A 197 -14.03 6.18 41.04
CA LEU A 197 -12.74 5.83 40.43
C LEU A 197 -11.94 7.10 40.21
N ASP A 198 -10.67 6.99 39.88
CA ASP A 198 -9.89 8.13 39.46
C ASP A 198 -9.72 8.20 37.95
N PHE A 199 -9.38 9.37 37.41
CA PHE A 199 -9.17 9.57 35.96
C PHE A 199 -8.02 8.71 35.39
N HIS A 200 -6.99 8.39 36.24
CA HIS A 200 -5.93 7.50 35.82
C HIS A 200 -6.46 6.10 35.48
N GLN A 201 -7.38 5.58 36.29
CA GLN A 201 -7.99 4.28 36.08
C GLN A 201 -8.79 4.26 34.77
N GLU A 202 -9.56 5.30 34.47
CA GLU A 202 -10.32 5.41 33.23
C GLU A 202 -9.40 5.49 32.00
N LEU A 203 -8.40 6.39 32.03
CA LEU A 203 -7.44 6.51 30.91
C LEU A 203 -6.61 5.23 30.72
N SER A 204 -6.34 4.48 31.79
CA SER A 204 -5.62 3.21 31.74
C SER A 204 -6.37 2.15 30.89
N ALA A 205 -7.71 2.18 30.93
CA ALA A 205 -8.53 1.30 30.11
C ALA A 205 -8.36 1.61 28.60
N TRP A 206 -8.33 2.89 28.23
CA TRP A 206 -8.07 3.32 26.85
C TRP A 206 -6.68 2.89 26.38
N VAL A 207 -5.66 3.10 27.23
CA VAL A 207 -4.29 2.65 26.96
C VAL A 207 -4.24 1.14 26.72
N ALA A 208 -4.95 0.36 27.55
CA ALA A 208 -5.00 -1.10 27.38
C ALA A 208 -5.63 -1.50 26.04
N GLN A 209 -6.73 -0.86 25.63
CA GLN A 209 -7.36 -1.09 24.31
C GLN A 209 -6.41 -0.77 23.16
N LEU A 210 -5.75 0.39 23.18
CA LEU A 210 -4.79 0.82 22.15
C LEU A 210 -3.58 -0.14 22.06
N LYS A 211 -3.03 -0.55 23.21
CA LYS A 211 -1.92 -1.51 23.28
C LYS A 211 -2.31 -2.89 22.74
N ASN A 212 -3.52 -3.36 23.01
CA ASN A 212 -4.00 -4.63 22.49
C ASN A 212 -4.17 -4.59 20.96
N SER A 213 -4.78 -3.52 20.42
CA SER A 213 -4.88 -3.31 18.99
C SER A 213 -3.47 -3.24 18.32
N LYS A 214 -2.53 -2.51 18.94
CA LYS A 214 -1.14 -2.48 18.46
C LYS A 214 -0.50 -3.89 18.41
N LYS A 215 -0.70 -4.72 19.41
CA LYS A 215 -0.18 -6.11 19.41
C LYS A 215 -0.72 -6.92 18.24
N THR A 216 -2.02 -6.80 17.95
CA THR A 216 -2.64 -7.47 16.80
C THR A 216 -2.07 -6.96 15.49
N LEU A 217 -1.90 -5.64 15.31
CA LEU A 217 -1.30 -5.05 14.12
C LEU A 217 0.14 -5.52 13.91
N LEU A 218 0.96 -5.62 14.96
CA LEU A 218 2.32 -6.15 14.88
C LEU A 218 2.37 -7.63 14.49
N PHE A 219 1.41 -8.43 14.94
CA PHE A 219 1.28 -9.81 14.49
C PHE A 219 0.92 -9.88 13.00
N LEU A 220 -0.04 -9.08 12.55
CA LEU A 220 -0.46 -9.02 11.15
C LEU A 220 0.63 -8.46 10.23
N GLU A 221 1.49 -7.57 10.74
CA GLU A 221 2.67 -7.09 10.02
C GLU A 221 3.54 -8.24 9.52
N THR A 222 3.78 -9.26 10.34
CA THR A 222 4.61 -10.41 9.94
C THR A 222 4.04 -11.15 8.73
N ARG A 223 2.72 -11.27 8.64
CA ARG A 223 2.04 -11.92 7.52
C ARG A 223 2.09 -11.10 6.22
N MET A 224 2.16 -9.78 6.35
CA MET A 224 2.36 -8.91 5.17
C MET A 224 3.76 -9.03 4.56
N LEU A 225 4.72 -9.63 5.25
CA LEU A 225 6.09 -9.83 4.77
C LEU A 225 6.25 -11.07 3.88
N GLU A 226 5.27 -11.94 3.80
CA GLU A 226 5.24 -13.10 2.91
C GLU A 226 4.80 -12.64 1.51
N MET A 227 5.74 -12.66 0.54
CA MET A 227 5.54 -12.07 -0.78
C MET A 227 4.98 -13.07 -1.79
N PRO A 228 3.87 -12.77 -2.47
CA PRO A 228 3.32 -13.55 -3.57
C PRO A 228 4.21 -13.60 -4.81
N LEU A 229 5.07 -12.59 -5.01
CA LEU A 229 5.87 -12.44 -6.24
C LEU A 229 6.86 -13.59 -6.44
N GLY A 230 6.73 -14.22 -7.58
CA GLY A 230 7.43 -15.45 -7.96
C GLY A 230 6.48 -16.59 -8.28
N GLY A 231 5.22 -16.52 -7.83
CA GLY A 231 4.17 -17.46 -8.19
C GLY A 231 3.68 -17.31 -9.63
N THR A 232 3.94 -16.15 -10.23
CA THR A 232 3.54 -15.75 -11.59
C THR A 232 2.02 -15.83 -11.83
N ALA A 233 1.56 -16.56 -12.85
CA ALA A 233 0.16 -16.53 -13.26
C ALA A 233 -0.79 -17.23 -12.28
N VAL A 234 -0.39 -18.39 -11.74
CA VAL A 234 -1.28 -19.28 -10.95
C VAL A 234 -0.60 -19.92 -9.71
N GLY A 235 0.62 -19.51 -9.38
CA GLY A 235 1.35 -20.04 -8.22
C GLY A 235 2.42 -21.07 -8.56
N THR A 236 2.53 -21.49 -9.81
CA THR A 236 3.52 -22.52 -10.24
C THR A 236 4.89 -21.95 -10.56
N GLY A 237 5.02 -20.61 -10.64
CA GLY A 237 6.25 -19.95 -11.05
C GLY A 237 6.59 -20.12 -12.54
N ILE A 238 5.61 -20.42 -13.38
CA ILE A 238 5.82 -20.57 -14.82
C ILE A 238 6.50 -19.32 -15.41
N ASN A 239 7.49 -19.52 -16.29
CA ASN A 239 8.31 -18.46 -16.91
C ASN A 239 9.16 -17.64 -15.92
N ALA A 240 9.28 -18.04 -14.66
CA ALA A 240 10.20 -17.44 -13.71
C ALA A 240 11.36 -18.40 -13.38
N HIS A 241 12.56 -17.84 -13.20
CA HIS A 241 13.69 -18.63 -12.74
C HIS A 241 13.46 -19.11 -11.28
N PRO A 242 13.77 -20.36 -10.90
CA PRO A 242 13.50 -20.89 -9.53
C PRO A 242 14.06 -20.04 -8.38
N ARG A 243 15.12 -19.28 -8.60
CA ARG A 243 15.71 -18.37 -7.61
C ARG A 243 15.12 -16.96 -7.62
N PHE A 244 14.17 -16.65 -8.53
CA PHE A 244 13.67 -15.28 -8.73
C PHE A 244 13.01 -14.74 -7.47
N ALA A 245 12.04 -15.44 -6.89
CA ALA A 245 11.30 -15.00 -5.70
C ALA A 245 12.24 -14.64 -4.53
N ARG A 246 13.23 -15.51 -4.26
CA ARG A 246 14.22 -15.26 -3.19
C ARG A 246 15.11 -14.06 -3.46
N LEU A 247 15.54 -13.86 -4.70
CA LEU A 247 16.36 -12.70 -5.08
C LEU A 247 15.55 -11.42 -5.06
N PHE A 248 14.30 -11.47 -5.52
CA PHE A 248 13.37 -10.35 -5.43
C PHE A 248 13.20 -9.88 -3.96
N ALA A 249 12.84 -10.80 -3.05
CA ALA A 249 12.68 -10.47 -1.63
C ALA A 249 13.97 -9.85 -1.04
N LYS A 250 15.14 -10.40 -1.39
CA LYS A 250 16.45 -9.85 -0.98
C LYS A 250 16.65 -8.41 -1.48
N GLU A 251 16.34 -8.12 -2.73
CA GLU A 251 16.49 -6.77 -3.30
C GLU A 251 15.44 -5.80 -2.74
N LEU A 252 14.18 -6.24 -2.53
CA LEU A 252 13.15 -5.45 -1.88
C LEU A 252 13.57 -5.05 -0.45
N ASN A 253 14.14 -5.98 0.32
CA ASN A 253 14.65 -5.71 1.66
C ASN A 253 15.77 -4.67 1.66
N LYS A 254 16.68 -4.70 0.69
CA LYS A 254 17.72 -3.67 0.54
C LYS A 254 17.14 -2.31 0.22
N LEU A 255 16.16 -2.24 -0.71
CA LEU A 255 15.52 -0.99 -1.13
C LEU A 255 14.72 -0.34 0.01
N SER A 256 14.14 -1.14 0.90
CA SER A 256 13.44 -0.66 2.11
C SER A 256 14.39 -0.19 3.22
N GLY A 257 15.71 -0.22 3.01
CA GLY A 257 16.72 0.11 4.02
C GLY A 257 16.83 -0.94 5.13
N GLY A 258 16.49 -2.21 4.83
CA GLY A 258 16.52 -3.34 5.77
C GLY A 258 15.39 -3.34 6.80
N LYS A 259 14.44 -2.41 6.68
CA LYS A 259 13.27 -2.32 7.58
C LYS A 259 12.20 -3.35 7.22
N CYS A 260 12.05 -3.67 5.95
CA CYS A 260 11.22 -4.76 5.47
C CYS A 260 12.03 -6.06 5.51
N LYS A 261 11.50 -7.11 6.12
CA LYS A 261 12.11 -8.45 6.18
C LYS A 261 11.30 -9.44 5.34
N SER A 262 10.93 -9.02 4.13
CA SER A 262 10.11 -9.83 3.24
C SER A 262 10.81 -11.13 2.86
N VAL A 263 10.01 -12.17 2.73
CA VAL A 263 10.40 -13.51 2.29
C VAL A 263 9.44 -13.98 1.19
N PRO A 264 9.85 -14.89 0.31
CA PRO A 264 8.89 -15.56 -0.57
C PRO A 264 7.85 -16.31 0.26
N SER A 265 6.61 -16.30 -0.20
CA SER A 265 5.57 -17.11 0.44
C SER A 265 5.89 -18.60 0.38
N ASP A 266 5.54 -19.33 1.43
CA ASP A 266 5.61 -20.79 1.46
C ASP A 266 4.56 -21.44 0.56
N ASN A 267 3.47 -20.71 0.24
CA ASN A 267 2.39 -21.19 -0.61
C ASN A 267 1.89 -20.10 -1.57
N PHE A 268 2.49 -20.06 -2.75
CA PHE A 268 2.09 -19.10 -3.79
C PHE A 268 0.64 -19.29 -4.27
N PHE A 269 0.10 -20.51 -4.22
CA PHE A 269 -1.30 -20.77 -4.63
C PHE A 269 -2.28 -20.04 -3.70
N HIS A 270 -2.03 -20.11 -2.39
CA HIS A 270 -2.79 -19.39 -1.40
C HIS A 270 -2.69 -17.87 -1.63
N GLU A 271 -1.49 -17.35 -1.71
CA GLU A 271 -1.21 -15.91 -1.76
C GLU A 271 -1.70 -15.22 -3.05
N LEU A 272 -1.85 -15.98 -4.16
CA LEU A 272 -2.39 -15.45 -5.40
C LEU A 272 -3.92 -15.53 -5.46
N SER A 273 -4.52 -16.53 -4.82
CA SER A 273 -5.96 -16.81 -4.92
C SER A 273 -6.79 -16.20 -3.79
N ALA A 274 -6.15 -15.76 -2.69
CA ALA A 274 -6.84 -15.25 -1.50
C ALA A 274 -6.21 -13.94 -1.02
N GLN A 275 -7.04 -13.08 -0.41
CA GLN A 275 -6.63 -11.80 0.18
C GLN A 275 -6.95 -11.74 1.69
N ASP A 276 -6.93 -12.87 2.36
CA ASP A 276 -7.28 -12.99 3.77
C ASP A 276 -6.38 -12.16 4.70
N THR A 277 -5.08 -12.03 4.40
CA THR A 277 -4.19 -11.13 5.14
C THR A 277 -4.67 -9.67 5.04
N ALA A 278 -5.05 -9.20 3.85
CA ALA A 278 -5.58 -7.84 3.68
C ALA A 278 -6.92 -7.65 4.42
N VAL A 279 -7.79 -8.66 4.39
CA VAL A 279 -9.06 -8.66 5.15
C VAL A 279 -8.83 -8.59 6.64
N GLN A 280 -7.86 -9.36 7.18
CA GLN A 280 -7.52 -9.32 8.61
C GLN A 280 -6.98 -7.96 9.03
N VAL A 281 -6.07 -7.37 8.25
CA VAL A 281 -5.56 -6.01 8.50
C VAL A 281 -6.70 -4.98 8.48
N SER A 282 -7.56 -5.02 7.47
CA SER A 282 -8.74 -4.14 7.39
C SER A 282 -9.67 -4.31 8.59
N GLY A 283 -9.89 -5.54 9.06
CA GLY A 283 -10.67 -5.85 10.25
C GLY A 283 -10.08 -5.24 11.52
N GLU A 284 -8.76 -5.32 11.70
CA GLU A 284 -8.09 -4.71 12.85
C GLU A 284 -8.08 -3.17 12.77
N LEU A 285 -7.94 -2.59 11.57
CA LEU A 285 -8.10 -1.13 11.39
C LEU A 285 -9.50 -0.67 11.77
N LYS A 286 -10.54 -1.44 11.44
CA LYS A 286 -11.92 -1.19 11.88
C LYS A 286 -12.05 -1.28 13.41
N ASN A 287 -11.43 -2.28 14.04
CA ASN A 287 -11.40 -2.41 15.50
C ASN A 287 -10.73 -1.19 16.14
N LEU A 288 -9.56 -0.77 15.66
CA LEU A 288 -8.88 0.44 16.13
C LEU A 288 -9.74 1.70 15.97
N ALA A 289 -10.40 1.85 14.81
CA ALA A 289 -11.32 2.97 14.58
C ALA A 289 -12.48 2.98 15.60
N THR A 290 -13.01 1.81 15.94
CA THR A 290 -14.05 1.67 16.96
C THR A 290 -13.56 2.06 18.35
N ILE A 291 -12.32 1.70 18.71
CA ILE A 291 -11.67 2.12 19.96
C ILE A 291 -11.54 3.65 20.00
N LEU A 292 -11.03 4.25 18.93
CA LEU A 292 -10.88 5.72 18.84
C LEU A 292 -12.22 6.44 18.89
N LEU A 293 -13.25 5.89 18.26
CA LEU A 293 -14.61 6.42 18.33
C LEU A 293 -15.16 6.39 19.76
N LYS A 294 -14.94 5.28 20.49
CA LYS A 294 -15.33 5.15 21.90
C LYS A 294 -14.64 6.20 22.77
N ILE A 295 -13.31 6.34 22.65
CA ILE A 295 -12.53 7.33 23.39
C ILE A 295 -13.02 8.76 23.09
N SER A 296 -13.26 9.07 21.82
CA SER A 296 -13.76 10.39 21.40
C SER A 296 -15.16 10.68 21.96
N ASN A 297 -16.03 9.68 22.01
CA ASN A 297 -17.36 9.81 22.60
C ASN A 297 -17.29 10.02 24.12
N ASP A 298 -16.43 9.28 24.82
CA ASP A 298 -16.25 9.45 26.26
C ASP A 298 -15.75 10.87 26.57
N LEU A 299 -14.74 11.37 25.87
CA LEU A 299 -14.24 12.73 25.99
C LEU A 299 -15.35 13.77 25.75
N ARG A 300 -16.15 13.57 24.70
CA ARG A 300 -17.27 14.46 24.38
C ARG A 300 -18.34 14.47 25.48
N TRP A 301 -18.65 13.30 26.07
CA TRP A 301 -19.59 13.20 27.20
C TRP A 301 -19.05 13.91 28.44
N MET A 302 -17.81 13.64 28.83
CA MET A 302 -17.18 14.27 30.01
C MET A 302 -17.05 15.78 29.88
N ASN A 303 -16.83 16.29 28.65
CA ASN A 303 -16.77 17.75 28.35
C ASN A 303 -18.15 18.38 28.16
N SER A 304 -19.24 17.63 28.23
CA SER A 304 -20.58 18.21 28.02
C SER A 304 -20.97 19.15 29.17
N GLY A 305 -21.58 20.26 28.84
CA GLY A 305 -21.98 21.26 29.81
C GLY A 305 -21.93 22.68 29.25
N PRO A 306 -21.77 23.72 30.11
CA PRO A 306 -21.46 23.69 31.56
C PRO A 306 -22.65 23.48 32.46
N LEU A 307 -23.88 23.69 32.02
CA LEU A 307 -25.04 23.67 32.95
C LEU A 307 -25.84 22.37 32.92
N ALA A 308 -26.07 21.82 31.71
CA ALA A 308 -26.92 20.64 31.49
C ALA A 308 -26.17 19.36 31.18
N GLY A 309 -24.85 19.39 31.14
CA GLY A 309 -23.99 18.24 30.88
C GLY A 309 -23.22 17.78 32.13
N LEU A 310 -22.24 16.86 31.89
CA LEU A 310 -21.44 16.27 32.99
C LEU A 310 -20.41 17.26 33.54
N SER A 311 -19.82 18.09 32.67
CA SER A 311 -18.81 19.11 33.05
C SER A 311 -17.64 18.58 33.88
N GLU A 312 -17.17 17.36 33.56
CA GLU A 312 -16.08 16.71 34.30
C GLU A 312 -14.70 17.14 33.81
N ILE A 313 -14.58 17.51 32.57
CA ILE A 313 -13.32 17.97 31.92
C ILE A 313 -13.59 19.16 31.04
N GLU A 314 -12.54 19.92 30.73
CA GLU A 314 -12.46 20.90 29.66
C GLU A 314 -11.45 20.45 28.59
N LEU A 315 -11.83 20.46 27.30
CA LEU A 315 -10.99 20.05 26.16
C LEU A 315 -10.32 21.24 25.50
#